data_5312d8b1358f42e3123925f41d7b148a
#
_entry.id   5312d8b1358f42e3123925f41d7b148a
#
_cell.length_a   1.000
_cell.length_b   1.000
_cell.length_c   1.000
_cell.angle_alpha   90.00
_cell.angle_beta   90.00
_cell.angle_gamma   90.00
#
_symmetry.space_group_name_H-M   'P 1'
#
loop_
_entity.id
_entity.type
_entity.pdbx_description
1 polymer ?
#
loop_
_entity_poly.entity_id
_entity_poly.type
_entity_poly.pdbx_seq_one_letter_code
_entity_poly.pdbx_strand_id
1 'polypeptide(L)' 'MNDQTQEMREYIKFWTKFSQKTEEILHEYNNLSDENKKKASTEAQQIFMAQGIAGVMEFTRNIALKNI' A
#
# COMPACT_ATOMS: atom_id res chain seq x y z
N MET A 1 28.85 -2.20 10.68
CA MET A 1 28.37 -3.51 10.23
C MET A 1 27.05 -3.89 10.84
N ASN A 2 26.94 -3.81 12.15
CA ASN A 2 25.69 -4.17 12.80
C ASN A 2 24.53 -3.28 12.38
N ASP A 3 24.83 -2.00 12.13
CA ASP A 3 23.79 -1.04 11.74
C ASP A 3 23.18 -1.39 10.38
N GLN A 4 24.04 -1.76 9.41
CA GLN A 4 23.56 -2.16 8.09
C GLN A 4 22.70 -3.41 8.17
N THR A 5 23.14 -4.39 8.96
CA THR A 5 22.38 -5.63 9.10
C THR A 5 21.03 -5.39 9.73
N GLN A 6 20.99 -4.50 10.73
CA GLN A 6 19.74 -4.16 11.39
C GLN A 6 18.79 -3.41 10.46
N GLU A 7 19.34 -2.47 9.68
CA GLU A 7 18.53 -1.74 8.71
C GLU A 7 17.97 -2.66 7.66
N MET A 8 18.75 -3.62 7.19
CA MET A 8 18.27 -4.60 6.22
C MET A 8 17.15 -5.46 6.79
N ARG A 9 17.28 -5.87 8.04
CA ARG A 9 16.26 -6.67 8.71
C ARG A 9 14.95 -5.89 8.85
N GLU A 10 15.05 -4.63 9.23
CA GLU A 10 13.88 -3.77 9.35
C GLU A 10 13.18 -3.60 8.00
N TYR A 11 13.96 -3.40 6.97
CA TYR A 11 13.45 -3.22 5.62
C TYR A 11 12.73 -4.47 5.12
N ILE A 12 13.36 -5.63 5.29
CA ILE A 12 12.77 -6.90 4.89
C ILE A 12 11.52 -7.21 5.71
N LYS A 13 11.57 -6.93 7.01
CA LYS A 13 10.43 -7.15 7.89
C LYS A 13 9.23 -6.30 7.47
N PHE A 14 9.47 -5.05 7.11
CA PHE A 14 8.41 -4.18 6.62
C PHE A 14 7.75 -4.76 5.37
N TRP A 15 8.57 -5.13 4.39
CA TRP A 15 8.02 -5.65 3.13
C TRP A 15 7.36 -7.00 3.31
N THR A 16 7.85 -7.81 4.23
CA THR A 16 7.21 -9.09 4.52
C THR A 16 5.80 -8.89 5.08
N LYS A 17 5.66 -7.99 6.03
CA LYS A 17 4.34 -7.67 6.58
C LYS A 17 3.44 -7.03 5.54
N PHE A 18 4.00 -6.13 4.75
CA PHE A 18 3.24 -5.48 3.68
C PHE A 18 2.73 -6.52 2.68
N SER A 19 3.59 -7.46 2.32
CA SER A 19 3.25 -8.52 1.38
C SER A 19 2.08 -9.38 1.87
N GLN A 20 2.10 -9.72 3.16
CA GLN A 20 1.04 -10.53 3.75
C GLN A 20 -0.32 -9.84 3.67
N LYS A 21 -0.35 -8.54 3.92
CA LYS A 21 -1.58 -7.76 3.86
C LYS A 21 -1.98 -7.46 2.42
N THR A 22 -1.00 -7.28 1.57
CA THR A 22 -1.24 -6.91 0.17
C THR A 22 -1.88 -8.05 -0.61
N GLU A 23 -1.57 -9.29 -0.26
CA GLU A 23 -2.15 -10.43 -0.96
C GLU A 23 -3.67 -10.42 -0.93
N GLU A 24 -4.24 -10.13 0.22
CA GLU A 24 -5.68 -10.04 0.38
C GLU A 24 -6.25 -8.87 -0.41
N ILE A 25 -5.57 -7.73 -0.35
CA ILE A 25 -6.00 -6.53 -1.07
C ILE A 25 -5.89 -6.72 -2.57
N LEU A 26 -4.85 -7.42 -3.03
CA LEU A 26 -4.69 -7.72 -4.44
C LEU A 26 -5.85 -8.55 -4.97
N HIS A 27 -6.30 -9.51 -4.18
CA HIS A 27 -7.47 -10.31 -4.54
C HIS A 27 -8.70 -9.43 -4.72
N GLU A 28 -8.93 -8.52 -3.78
CA GLU A 28 -10.05 -7.58 -3.88
C GLU A 28 -9.93 -6.67 -5.09
N TYR A 29 -8.71 -6.20 -5.37
CA TYR A 29 -8.46 -5.36 -6.53
C TYR A 29 -8.78 -6.11 -7.82
N ASN A 30 -8.40 -7.37 -7.92
CA ASN A 30 -8.62 -8.17 -9.12
C ASN A 30 -10.10 -8.42 -9.38
N ASN A 31 -10.93 -8.30 -8.36
CA ASN A 31 -12.37 -8.46 -8.50
C ASN A 31 -13.10 -7.17 -8.88
N LEU A 32 -12.39 -6.07 -8.95
CA LEU A 32 -13.00 -4.81 -9.38
C LEU A 32 -13.25 -4.82 -10.88
N SER A 33 -14.20 -3.99 -11.33
CA SER A 33 -14.38 -3.75 -12.74
C SER A 33 -13.14 -3.09 -13.33
N ASP A 34 -12.98 -3.19 -14.65
CA ASP A 34 -11.83 -2.58 -15.31
C ASP A 34 -11.78 -1.07 -15.08
N GLU A 35 -12.94 -0.43 -15.07
CA GLU A 35 -13.03 1.00 -14.83
C GLU A 35 -12.54 1.35 -13.41
N ASN A 36 -12.98 0.60 -12.42
CA ASN A 36 -12.56 0.83 -11.03
C ASN A 36 -11.10 0.48 -10.80
N LYS A 37 -10.59 -0.53 -11.49
CA LYS A 37 -9.15 -0.83 -11.41
C LYS A 37 -8.32 0.34 -11.89
N LYS A 38 -8.72 0.92 -13.02
CA LYS A 38 -8.02 2.05 -13.61
C LYS A 38 -8.10 3.27 -12.69
N LYS A 39 -9.26 3.52 -12.13
CA LYS A 39 -9.47 4.64 -11.22
C LYS A 39 -8.62 4.51 -9.96
N ALA A 40 -8.63 3.33 -9.35
CA ALA A 40 -7.85 3.08 -8.15
C ALA A 40 -6.35 3.21 -8.42
N SER A 41 -5.89 2.67 -9.56
CA SER A 41 -4.47 2.76 -9.92
C SER A 41 -4.04 4.20 -10.13
N THR A 42 -4.87 5.00 -10.80
CA THR A 42 -4.55 6.39 -11.07
C THR A 42 -4.46 7.20 -9.78
N GLU A 43 -5.43 7.02 -8.89
CA GLU A 43 -5.44 7.73 -7.61
C GLU A 43 -4.24 7.35 -6.74
N ALA A 44 -3.96 6.05 -6.64
CA ALA A 44 -2.84 5.57 -5.86
C ALA A 44 -1.52 6.10 -6.40
N GLN A 45 -1.36 6.12 -7.73
CA GLN A 45 -0.14 6.61 -8.35
C GLN A 45 0.08 8.09 -8.05
N GLN A 46 -0.97 8.90 -8.14
CA GLN A 46 -0.87 10.32 -7.85
C GLN A 46 -0.46 10.57 -6.41
N ILE A 47 -1.07 9.87 -5.49
CA ILE A 47 -0.75 10.02 -4.07
C ILE A 47 0.67 9.53 -3.78
N PHE A 48 1.05 8.41 -4.37
CA PHE A 48 2.38 7.86 -4.19
C PHE A 48 3.45 8.84 -4.67
N MET A 49 3.25 9.45 -5.82
CA MET A 49 4.21 10.40 -6.37
C MET A 49 4.31 11.68 -5.53
N ALA A 50 3.22 12.10 -4.94
CA ALA A 50 3.21 13.32 -4.14
C ALA A 50 3.67 13.09 -2.70
N GLN A 51 3.30 11.98 -2.09
CA GLN A 51 3.48 11.76 -0.66
C GLN A 51 4.19 10.45 -0.30
N GLY A 52 4.48 9.62 -1.29
CA GLY A 52 5.11 8.33 -1.06
C GLY A 52 4.14 7.28 -0.54
N ILE A 53 4.70 6.17 -0.07
CA ILE A 53 3.89 5.03 0.36
C ILE A 53 3.07 5.35 1.61
N ALA A 54 3.60 6.19 2.49
CA ALA A 54 2.86 6.59 3.68
C ALA A 54 1.60 7.36 3.33
N GLY A 55 1.66 8.19 2.28
CA GLY A 55 0.48 8.92 1.81
C GLY A 55 -0.60 8.01 1.30
N VAL A 56 -0.22 6.96 0.59
CA VAL A 56 -1.18 5.96 0.09
C VAL A 56 -1.86 5.26 1.26
N MET A 57 -1.10 4.88 2.27
CA MET A 57 -1.65 4.22 3.44
C MET A 57 -2.61 5.13 4.20
N GLU A 58 -2.27 6.40 4.36
CA GLU A 58 -3.12 7.37 5.03
C GLU A 58 -4.41 7.60 4.25
N PHE A 59 -4.32 7.67 2.95
CA PHE A 59 -5.48 7.84 2.09
C PHE A 59 -6.46 6.68 2.28
N THR A 60 -5.96 5.45 2.29
CA THR A 60 -6.82 4.28 2.46
C THR A 60 -7.45 4.25 3.85
N ARG A 61 -6.68 4.63 4.86
CA ARG A 61 -7.19 4.71 6.22
C ARG A 61 -8.33 5.74 6.34
N ASN A 62 -8.17 6.89 5.70
CA ASN A 62 -9.17 7.94 5.74
C ASN A 62 -10.47 7.53 5.05
N ILE A 63 -10.35 6.80 3.93
CA ILE A 63 -11.54 6.28 3.26
C ILE A 63 -12.29 5.31 4.15
N ALA A 64 -11.56 4.42 4.81
CA ALA A 64 -12.16 3.44 5.72
C ALA A 64 -12.89 4.13 6.87
N LEU A 65 -12.30 5.18 7.43
CA LEU A 65 -12.90 5.93 8.53
C LEU A 65 -14.17 6.67 8.11
N LYS A 66 -14.19 7.16 6.86
CA LYS A 66 -15.37 7.89 6.36
C LYS A 66 -16.54 6.98 6.08
N ASN A 67 -16.28 5.71 5.81
CA ASN A 67 -17.32 4.77 5.40
C ASN A 67 -17.73 3.80 6.50
N ILE A 68 -17.31 4.06 7.71
CA ILE A 68 -17.73 3.25 8.87
C ILE A 68 -19.03 3.80 9.49
#